data_65bf3ad3a79530dbcf01a41cd6b363f8
#
_entry.id   65bf3ad3a79530dbcf01a41cd6b363f8
#
_cell.length_a   1.000
_cell.length_b   1.000
_cell.length_c   1.000
_cell.angle_alpha   90.00
_cell.angle_beta   90.00
_cell.angle_gamma   90.00
#
_symmetry.space_group_name_H-M   'P 1'
#
loop_
_entity.id
_entity.type
_entity.pdbx_description
1 polymer ?
#
loop_
_entity_poly.entity_id
_entity_poly.type
_entity_poly.pdbx_seq_one_letter_code
_entity_poly.pdbx_strand_id
1 'polypeptide(L)'
;MRPARRLCQSQSSEPGSRGPLTGVPDFSCPQPRFTVLTGDFGHTRPVTPAAENPTSDDDTLRPLGEAGSGERRPWGEFVILDDGPAAKVKRITVEPGQRLSYQSHDKRSEHWIVIDGTAIVTLNDVDHSVPAGRTIEIPVHTKHRVRNDSDTPVVFIEVQTGSYFGEDDIVRYEDDYGRAGS
;
A
#
# COMPACT_ATOMS: atom_id res chain seq x y z
N MET A 1 25.34 -14.55 -31.24
CA MET A 1 24.14 -15.26 -31.68
C MET A 1 22.97 -14.83 -30.78
N ARG A 2 22.02 -14.07 -31.34
CA ARG A 2 20.80 -13.60 -30.61
C ARG A 2 19.66 -14.52 -31.01
N PRO A 3 18.82 -15.00 -30.09
CA PRO A 3 17.58 -15.69 -30.47
C PRO A 3 16.45 -14.68 -30.75
N ALA A 4 15.68 -15.01 -31.78
CA ALA A 4 14.64 -14.20 -32.40
C ALA A 4 13.39 -14.04 -31.50
N ARG A 5 12.85 -12.81 -31.52
CA ARG A 5 11.49 -12.48 -31.01
C ARG A 5 10.46 -13.03 -32.01
N ARG A 6 9.52 -13.86 -31.53
CA ARG A 6 8.30 -14.18 -32.29
C ARG A 6 7.23 -13.11 -31.98
N LEU A 7 6.85 -12.37 -33.00
CA LEU A 7 5.64 -11.55 -33.01
C LEU A 7 4.42 -12.47 -33.13
N CYS A 8 3.43 -12.26 -32.29
CA CYS A 8 2.10 -12.83 -32.45
C CYS A 8 1.28 -11.87 -33.34
N GLN A 9 0.98 -12.27 -34.57
CA GLN A 9 0.12 -11.52 -35.49
C GLN A 9 -1.35 -11.89 -35.22
N SER A 10 -2.18 -10.86 -35.04
CA SER A 10 -3.64 -10.97 -35.00
C SER A 10 -4.17 -11.14 -36.44
N GLN A 11 -4.89 -12.20 -36.71
CA GLN A 11 -5.70 -12.34 -37.93
C GLN A 11 -7.16 -12.04 -37.62
N SER A 12 -7.69 -11.04 -38.30
CA SER A 12 -9.11 -10.74 -38.44
C SER A 12 -9.79 -11.68 -39.43
N SER A 13 -10.92 -12.30 -39.09
CA SER A 13 -11.80 -12.95 -40.04
C SER A 13 -13.26 -12.74 -39.65
N GLU A 14 -14.07 -12.42 -40.66
CA GLU A 14 -15.47 -12.01 -40.70
C GLU A 14 -16.50 -13.10 -40.32
N PRO A 15 -17.81 -12.76 -40.18
CA PRO A 15 -18.81 -13.57 -39.47
C PRO A 15 -19.54 -14.58 -40.36
N GLY A 16 -19.69 -15.81 -39.88
CA GLY A 16 -20.48 -16.86 -40.52
C GLY A 16 -21.11 -17.83 -39.54
N SER A 17 -22.45 -17.80 -39.47
CA SER A 17 -23.44 -18.83 -39.10
C SER A 17 -23.24 -19.72 -37.85
N ARG A 18 -24.32 -19.74 -37.10
CA ARG A 18 -24.68 -20.44 -35.84
C ARG A 18 -24.49 -21.96 -35.82
N GLY A 19 -24.00 -22.48 -34.70
CA GLY A 19 -24.17 -23.82 -34.19
C GLY A 19 -23.80 -23.85 -32.72
N PRO A 20 -24.39 -24.71 -31.85
CA PRO A 20 -24.17 -24.66 -30.41
C PRO A 20 -22.82 -25.29 -30.06
N LEU A 21 -21.93 -24.50 -29.45
CA LEU A 21 -20.64 -24.97 -28.97
C LEU A 21 -20.72 -25.23 -27.46
N THR A 22 -20.79 -26.49 -27.11
CA THR A 22 -20.37 -27.03 -25.82
C THR A 22 -18.84 -27.22 -25.88
N GLY A 23 -18.10 -26.49 -25.09
CA GLY A 23 -16.65 -26.64 -24.98
C GLY A 23 -16.01 -25.43 -24.33
N VAL A 24 -15.86 -25.46 -23.00
CA VAL A 24 -15.08 -24.48 -22.26
C VAL A 24 -13.61 -24.82 -22.47
N PRO A 25 -12.75 -23.94 -23.01
CA PRO A 25 -11.32 -24.21 -23.06
C PRO A 25 -10.73 -24.13 -21.64
N ASP A 26 -10.12 -25.22 -21.23
CA ASP A 26 -9.33 -25.32 -20.01
C ASP A 26 -7.99 -24.54 -20.20
N PHE A 27 -7.90 -23.35 -19.63
CA PHE A 27 -6.66 -22.58 -19.53
C PHE A 27 -5.90 -22.98 -18.26
N SER A 28 -5.40 -24.23 -18.22
CA SER A 28 -4.42 -24.62 -17.20
C SER A 28 -3.07 -23.97 -17.50
N CYS A 29 -2.83 -22.81 -16.89
CA CYS A 29 -1.50 -22.20 -16.88
C CYS A 29 -0.58 -23.03 -15.96
N PRO A 30 0.59 -23.52 -16.43
CA PRO A 30 1.50 -24.26 -15.56
C PRO A 30 2.06 -23.37 -14.48
N GLN A 31 1.79 -23.72 -13.22
CA GLN A 31 2.35 -23.08 -12.04
C GLN A 31 3.87 -23.37 -11.96
N PRO A 32 4.71 -22.38 -11.65
CA PRO A 32 6.14 -22.64 -11.42
C PRO A 32 6.31 -23.51 -10.18
N ARG A 33 6.99 -24.64 -10.36
CA ARG A 33 7.39 -25.52 -9.25
C ARG A 33 8.55 -24.85 -8.50
N PHE A 34 8.28 -24.35 -7.31
CA PHE A 34 9.34 -23.97 -6.38
C PHE A 34 9.94 -25.24 -5.76
N THR A 35 11.19 -25.52 -6.08
CA THR A 35 11.97 -26.56 -5.38
C THR A 35 12.44 -25.98 -4.06
N VAL A 36 11.86 -26.43 -2.96
CA VAL A 36 12.35 -26.11 -1.62
C VAL A 36 13.63 -26.91 -1.41
N LEU A 37 14.77 -26.25 -1.39
CA LEU A 37 16.03 -26.85 -0.96
C LEU A 37 15.96 -27.01 0.57
N THR A 38 15.73 -28.21 1.05
CA THR A 38 15.88 -28.57 2.47
C THR A 38 17.36 -28.65 2.79
N GLY A 39 17.95 -27.53 3.21
CA GLY A 39 19.28 -27.54 3.84
C GLY A 39 19.12 -27.83 5.33
N ASP A 40 19.78 -28.88 5.77
CA ASP A 40 19.89 -29.28 7.17
C ASP A 40 20.80 -28.27 7.89
N PHE A 41 20.23 -27.30 8.61
CA PHE A 41 20.96 -26.38 9.48
C PHE A 41 20.89 -26.88 10.92
N GLY A 42 21.67 -27.91 11.23
CA GLY A 42 21.91 -28.33 12.60
C GLY A 42 22.72 -27.29 13.39
N HIS A 43 22.03 -26.29 13.95
CA HIS A 43 22.54 -25.49 15.07
C HIS A 43 21.36 -25.16 15.99
N THR A 44 21.17 -25.98 17.00
CA THR A 44 20.31 -25.68 18.14
C THR A 44 20.95 -24.58 18.99
N ARG A 45 20.55 -23.32 18.76
CA ARG A 45 20.79 -22.24 19.73
C ARG A 45 19.73 -22.36 20.83
N PRO A 46 20.10 -22.24 22.11
CA PRO A 46 19.11 -22.23 23.19
C PRO A 46 18.15 -21.05 23.01
N VAL A 47 16.86 -21.34 23.02
CA VAL A 47 15.80 -20.34 23.00
C VAL A 47 15.80 -19.67 24.39
N THR A 48 16.30 -18.46 24.48
CA THR A 48 16.10 -17.60 25.65
C THR A 48 14.59 -17.29 25.73
N PRO A 49 13.95 -17.45 26.92
CA PRO A 49 12.54 -17.09 27.04
C PRO A 49 12.35 -15.62 26.67
N ALA A 50 11.31 -15.36 25.85
CA ALA A 50 10.96 -14.01 25.44
C ALA A 50 10.84 -13.11 26.67
N ALA A 51 11.55 -11.99 26.66
CA ALA A 51 11.36 -10.95 27.65
C ALA A 51 9.89 -10.53 27.60
N GLU A 52 9.23 -10.54 28.75
CA GLU A 52 7.85 -10.06 28.92
C GLU A 52 7.81 -8.62 28.38
N ASN A 53 6.90 -8.37 27.44
CA ASN A 53 6.60 -7.02 26.98
C ASN A 53 6.16 -6.21 28.22
N PRO A 54 6.80 -5.09 28.54
CA PRO A 54 6.30 -4.22 29.59
C PRO A 54 4.94 -3.66 29.11
N THR A 55 3.86 -4.09 29.76
CA THR A 55 2.56 -3.40 29.71
C THR A 55 2.74 -2.08 30.46
N SER A 56 3.18 -1.04 29.76
CA SER A 56 3.09 0.32 30.27
C SER A 56 1.94 1.00 29.56
N ASP A 57 0.83 1.16 30.30
CA ASP A 57 -0.27 2.09 30.00
C ASP A 57 0.20 3.55 30.11
N ASP A 58 1.28 3.89 29.45
CA ASP A 58 1.75 5.26 29.32
C ASP A 58 1.34 5.78 27.93
N ASP A 59 0.11 6.30 27.85
CA ASP A 59 -0.48 6.98 26.69
C ASP A 59 0.14 8.39 26.52
N THR A 60 1.39 8.58 26.91
CA THR A 60 2.13 9.79 26.59
C THR A 60 2.62 9.68 25.16
N LEU A 61 1.95 10.40 24.26
CA LEU A 61 2.36 10.59 22.87
C LEU A 61 3.84 10.98 22.82
N ARG A 62 4.67 10.08 22.26
CA ARG A 62 6.09 10.38 22.00
C ARG A 62 6.16 11.55 21.01
N PRO A 63 7.21 12.38 21.06
CA PRO A 63 7.36 13.47 20.11
C PRO A 63 7.24 12.98 18.66
N LEU A 64 6.53 13.75 17.82
CA LEU A 64 6.43 13.48 16.38
C LEU A 64 7.84 13.42 15.77
N GLY A 65 8.12 12.37 14.99
CA GLY A 65 9.42 12.14 14.36
C GLY A 65 10.20 10.95 14.96
N GLU A 66 9.79 10.41 16.11
CA GLU A 66 10.37 9.18 16.67
C GLU A 66 9.47 7.97 16.38
N ALA A 67 10.08 6.79 16.20
CA ALA A 67 9.34 5.55 16.06
C ALA A 67 8.42 5.32 17.26
N GLY A 68 7.14 5.01 16.99
CA GLY A 68 6.09 4.86 18.00
C GLY A 68 5.36 6.16 18.37
N SER A 69 5.78 7.33 17.84
CA SER A 69 4.96 8.54 17.93
C SER A 69 3.79 8.48 16.96
N GLY A 70 2.68 9.14 17.31
CA GLY A 70 1.48 9.15 16.48
C GLY A 70 0.62 10.35 16.75
N GLU A 71 -0.41 10.52 15.93
CA GLU A 71 -1.35 11.63 16.08
C GLU A 71 -2.74 11.21 15.65
N ARG A 72 -3.75 11.59 16.45
CA ARG A 72 -5.16 11.53 16.05
C ARG A 72 -5.52 12.74 15.21
N ARG A 73 -6.21 12.46 14.11
CA ARG A 73 -6.73 13.44 13.17
C ARG A 73 -8.24 13.25 13.02
N PRO A 74 -8.98 14.22 12.48
CA PRO A 74 -10.42 14.06 12.26
C PRO A 74 -10.80 12.88 11.37
N TRP A 75 -9.90 12.44 10.50
CA TRP A 75 -10.09 11.30 9.60
C TRP A 75 -9.66 9.94 10.21
N GLY A 76 -9.06 9.91 11.41
CA GLY A 76 -8.53 8.70 12.03
C GLY A 76 -7.22 8.96 12.77
N GLU A 77 -6.20 8.14 12.52
CA GLU A 77 -4.91 8.29 13.19
C GLU A 77 -3.76 7.80 12.32
N PHE A 78 -2.54 8.23 12.65
CA PHE A 78 -1.33 7.60 12.17
C PHE A 78 -0.33 7.36 13.30
N VAL A 79 0.50 6.34 13.12
CA VAL A 79 1.62 6.02 14.01
C VAL A 79 2.88 5.88 13.16
N ILE A 80 3.96 6.54 13.56
CA ILE A 80 5.28 6.41 12.92
C ILE A 80 5.90 5.10 13.42
N LEU A 81 6.15 4.17 12.51
CA LEU A 81 6.78 2.88 12.80
C LEU A 81 8.29 2.93 12.65
N ASP A 82 8.78 3.73 11.70
CA ASP A 82 10.20 3.99 11.47
C ASP A 82 10.38 5.41 10.90
N ASP A 83 11.46 6.11 11.29
CA ASP A 83 11.80 7.44 10.80
C ASP A 83 13.31 7.53 10.57
N GLY A 84 13.74 6.87 9.51
CA GLY A 84 15.14 6.80 9.11
C GLY A 84 15.52 7.80 8.02
N PRO A 85 16.82 7.95 7.73
CA PRO A 85 17.28 8.90 6.71
C PRO A 85 16.91 8.51 5.28
N ALA A 86 16.62 7.24 5.02
CA ALA A 86 16.32 6.71 3.70
C ALA A 86 14.84 6.42 3.47
N ALA A 87 14.07 6.26 4.54
CA ALA A 87 12.65 5.97 4.46
C ALA A 87 11.94 6.38 5.75
N LYS A 88 10.64 6.66 5.65
CA LYS A 88 9.73 6.83 6.78
C LYS A 88 8.56 5.86 6.61
N VAL A 89 8.20 5.18 7.70
CA VAL A 89 7.11 4.20 7.68
C VAL A 89 6.03 4.62 8.67
N LYS A 90 4.79 4.65 8.19
CA LYS A 90 3.63 4.96 9.01
C LYS A 90 2.59 3.83 8.92
N ARG A 91 1.91 3.55 10.03
CA ARG A 91 0.64 2.86 10.04
C ARG A 91 -0.46 3.89 10.10
N ILE A 92 -1.41 3.82 9.18
CA ILE A 92 -2.51 4.77 9.06
C ILE A 92 -3.82 4.00 9.20
N THR A 93 -4.73 4.55 10.02
CA THR A 93 -6.09 4.07 10.20
C THR A 93 -7.04 5.16 9.73
N VAL A 94 -7.93 4.85 8.78
CA VAL A 94 -8.96 5.76 8.26
C VAL A 94 -10.32 5.29 8.74
N GLU A 95 -11.00 6.12 9.52
CA GLU A 95 -12.30 5.82 10.08
C GLU A 95 -13.39 5.73 9.00
N PRO A 96 -14.52 5.05 9.27
CA PRO A 96 -15.65 4.95 8.36
C PRO A 96 -16.11 6.30 7.83
N GLY A 97 -16.31 6.41 6.51
CA GLY A 97 -16.77 7.62 5.84
C GLY A 97 -15.75 8.77 5.80
N GLN A 98 -14.53 8.55 6.29
CA GLN A 98 -13.49 9.59 6.32
C GLN A 98 -12.52 9.48 5.14
N ARG A 99 -11.81 10.60 4.88
CA ARG A 99 -10.80 10.65 3.83
C ARG A 99 -9.66 11.60 4.21
N LEU A 100 -8.48 11.36 3.68
CA LEU A 100 -7.35 12.28 3.78
C LEU A 100 -7.48 13.42 2.76
N SER A 101 -6.65 14.46 2.91
CA SER A 101 -6.53 15.54 1.92
C SER A 101 -6.15 15.00 0.54
N TYR A 102 -6.60 15.67 -0.52
CA TYR A 102 -6.08 15.45 -1.87
C TYR A 102 -4.78 16.23 -2.02
N GLN A 103 -3.67 15.52 -2.18
CA GLN A 103 -2.34 16.07 -2.00
C GLN A 103 -1.32 15.49 -2.97
N SER A 104 -0.15 16.14 -3.08
CA SER A 104 1.04 15.61 -3.76
C SER A 104 2.30 15.95 -2.99
N HIS A 105 3.42 15.30 -3.36
CA HIS A 105 4.74 15.50 -2.76
C HIS A 105 5.78 15.69 -3.87
N ASP A 106 6.76 16.58 -3.62
CA ASP A 106 7.82 16.87 -4.57
C ASP A 106 9.10 16.06 -4.30
N LYS A 107 9.29 15.60 -3.05
CA LYS A 107 10.57 15.01 -2.60
C LYS A 107 10.50 13.57 -2.17
N ARG A 108 9.27 12.98 -2.14
CA ARG A 108 9.05 11.58 -1.76
C ARG A 108 8.04 10.89 -2.66
N SER A 109 8.21 9.60 -2.84
CA SER A 109 7.22 8.65 -3.34
C SER A 109 6.69 7.81 -2.18
N GLU A 110 5.53 7.19 -2.35
CA GLU A 110 4.90 6.40 -1.31
C GLU A 110 4.49 5.02 -1.86
N HIS A 111 4.66 4.00 -1.03
CA HIS A 111 4.18 2.64 -1.29
C HIS A 111 3.24 2.27 -0.17
N TRP A 112 1.99 1.98 -0.50
CA TRP A 112 1.00 1.60 0.48
C TRP A 112 0.66 0.11 0.36
N ILE A 113 0.53 -0.57 1.49
CA ILE A 113 -0.04 -1.91 1.58
C ILE A 113 -1.25 -1.85 2.49
N VAL A 114 -2.42 -2.22 1.99
CA VAL A 114 -3.63 -2.29 2.80
C VAL A 114 -3.57 -3.55 3.66
N ILE A 115 -3.74 -3.38 4.97
CA ILE A 115 -3.67 -4.44 5.97
C ILE A 115 -5.06 -4.95 6.31
N ASP A 116 -6.04 -4.03 6.42
CA ASP A 116 -7.42 -4.35 6.77
C ASP A 116 -8.40 -3.44 6.03
N GLY A 117 -9.56 -3.98 5.66
CA GLY A 117 -10.58 -3.29 4.90
C GLY A 117 -10.27 -3.15 3.40
N THR A 118 -10.92 -2.19 2.76
CA THR A 118 -10.71 -1.84 1.35
C THR A 118 -10.55 -0.32 1.23
N ALA A 119 -9.37 0.13 0.88
CA ALA A 119 -9.08 1.53 0.61
C ALA A 119 -9.56 1.92 -0.79
N ILE A 120 -10.21 3.08 -0.91
CA ILE A 120 -10.39 3.72 -2.20
C ILE A 120 -9.32 4.79 -2.35
N VAL A 121 -8.38 4.56 -3.26
CA VAL A 121 -7.25 5.46 -3.50
C VAL A 121 -7.46 6.20 -4.80
N THR A 122 -7.55 7.53 -4.72
CA THR A 122 -7.61 8.38 -5.91
C THR A 122 -6.20 8.74 -6.33
N LEU A 123 -5.82 8.44 -7.58
CA LEU A 123 -4.56 8.87 -8.20
C LEU A 123 -4.88 9.69 -9.45
N ASN A 124 -4.46 10.97 -9.50
CA ASN A 124 -4.69 11.87 -10.62
C ASN A 124 -6.15 11.80 -11.11
N ASP A 125 -7.10 11.97 -10.19
CA ASP A 125 -8.55 11.97 -10.41
C ASP A 125 -9.18 10.60 -10.80
N VAL A 126 -8.40 9.50 -10.73
CA VAL A 126 -8.89 8.13 -10.99
C VAL A 126 -8.92 7.33 -9.70
N ASP A 127 -10.06 6.71 -9.40
CA ASP A 127 -10.26 5.88 -8.21
C ASP A 127 -9.83 4.44 -8.44
N HIS A 128 -9.08 3.91 -7.47
CA HIS A 128 -8.62 2.54 -7.41
C HIS A 128 -9.11 1.88 -6.13
N SER A 129 -9.81 0.75 -6.25
CA SER A 129 -10.19 -0.08 -5.10
C SER A 129 -9.02 -1.00 -4.73
N VAL A 130 -8.49 -0.85 -3.53
CA VAL A 130 -7.33 -1.57 -3.02
C VAL A 130 -7.74 -2.35 -1.78
N PRO A 131 -8.09 -3.64 -1.89
CA PRO A 131 -8.46 -4.48 -0.74
C PRO A 131 -7.23 -4.91 0.08
N ALA A 132 -7.46 -5.42 1.28
CA ALA A 132 -6.44 -5.98 2.16
C ALA A 132 -5.51 -6.97 1.44
N GLY A 133 -4.21 -6.89 1.73
CA GLY A 133 -3.14 -7.66 1.08
C GLY A 133 -2.68 -7.11 -0.27
N ARG A 134 -3.28 -6.02 -0.78
CA ARG A 134 -2.86 -5.38 -2.04
C ARG A 134 -2.05 -4.12 -1.77
N THR A 135 -1.23 -3.76 -2.75
CA THR A 135 -0.34 -2.59 -2.72
C THR A 135 -0.71 -1.60 -3.81
N ILE A 136 -0.35 -0.34 -3.59
CA ILE A 136 -0.41 0.71 -4.59
C ILE A 136 0.83 1.60 -4.47
N GLU A 137 1.39 2.01 -5.60
CA GLU A 137 2.51 2.94 -5.68
C GLU A 137 2.02 4.34 -6.00
N ILE A 138 2.61 5.33 -5.35
CA ILE A 138 2.33 6.76 -5.55
C ILE A 138 3.65 7.46 -5.85
N PRO A 139 3.98 7.66 -7.13
CA PRO A 139 5.18 8.38 -7.54
C PRO A 139 5.17 9.84 -7.06
N VAL A 140 6.35 10.46 -6.99
CA VAL A 140 6.47 11.92 -6.77
C VAL A 140 5.56 12.70 -7.73
N HIS A 141 5.04 13.85 -7.29
CA HIS A 141 4.14 14.74 -8.03
C HIS A 141 2.76 14.14 -8.38
N THR A 142 2.47 12.90 -8.01
CA THR A 142 1.16 12.30 -8.22
C THR A 142 0.16 12.84 -7.22
N LYS A 143 -0.92 13.45 -7.70
CA LYS A 143 -2.04 13.84 -6.85
C LYS A 143 -2.75 12.60 -6.33
N HIS A 144 -2.93 12.51 -5.02
CA HIS A 144 -3.51 11.33 -4.40
C HIS A 144 -4.27 11.63 -3.12
N ARG A 145 -5.19 10.74 -2.78
CA ARG A 145 -5.84 10.63 -1.47
C ARG A 145 -6.28 9.20 -1.23
N VAL A 146 -6.50 8.84 0.02
CA VAL A 146 -7.27 7.66 0.42
C VAL A 146 -8.58 8.11 1.04
N ARG A 147 -9.66 7.34 0.78
CA ARG A 147 -10.93 7.43 1.47
C ARG A 147 -11.42 6.04 1.87
N ASN A 148 -12.23 6.02 2.92
CA ASN A 148 -12.89 4.83 3.42
C ASN A 148 -14.40 4.98 3.21
N ASP A 149 -14.95 4.28 2.21
CA ASP A 149 -16.38 4.30 1.89
C ASP A 149 -17.14 3.18 2.61
N SER A 150 -16.48 2.42 3.53
CA SER A 150 -17.07 1.31 4.28
C SER A 150 -17.55 1.75 5.66
N ASP A 151 -18.16 0.82 6.41
CA ASP A 151 -18.63 0.99 7.78
C ASP A 151 -17.62 0.49 8.85
N THR A 152 -16.45 0.01 8.42
CA THR A 152 -15.35 -0.42 9.27
C THR A 152 -14.08 0.36 8.97
N PRO A 153 -13.15 0.52 9.93
CA PRO A 153 -11.88 1.20 9.66
C PRO A 153 -11.08 0.53 8.55
N VAL A 154 -10.36 1.33 7.77
CA VAL A 154 -9.34 0.86 6.81
C VAL A 154 -7.97 1.11 7.42
N VAL A 155 -7.11 0.08 7.40
CA VAL A 155 -5.74 0.16 7.91
C VAL A 155 -4.75 -0.14 6.80
N PHE A 156 -3.74 0.72 6.64
CA PHE A 156 -2.65 0.47 5.70
C PHE A 156 -1.30 0.91 6.28
N ILE A 157 -0.23 0.32 5.74
CA ILE A 157 1.15 0.73 5.99
C ILE A 157 1.58 1.58 4.80
N GLU A 158 2.11 2.76 5.10
CA GLU A 158 2.72 3.69 4.17
C GLU A 158 4.22 3.65 4.34
N VAL A 159 4.94 3.37 3.26
CA VAL A 159 6.40 3.49 3.18
C VAL A 159 6.73 4.67 2.29
N GLN A 160 7.29 5.72 2.87
CA GLN A 160 7.80 6.89 2.16
C GLN A 160 9.26 6.69 1.82
N THR A 161 9.65 6.93 0.57
CA THR A 161 11.02 6.87 0.09
C THR A 161 11.37 8.14 -0.68
N GLY A 162 12.56 8.69 -0.47
CA GLY A 162 12.96 9.93 -1.13
C GLY A 162 14.02 10.70 -0.34
N SER A 163 14.11 11.99 -0.62
CA SER A 163 15.14 12.86 0.00
C SER A 163 14.64 13.65 1.21
N TYR A 164 13.31 13.67 1.44
CA TYR A 164 12.71 14.47 2.52
C TYR A 164 11.30 13.98 2.86
N PHE A 165 10.98 13.92 4.17
CA PHE A 165 9.72 13.36 4.68
C PHE A 165 8.94 14.33 5.59
N GLY A 166 9.26 15.65 5.54
CA GLY A 166 8.58 16.66 6.32
C GLY A 166 7.15 16.94 5.84
N GLU A 167 6.30 17.43 6.75
CA GLU A 167 4.91 17.76 6.46
C GLU A 167 4.78 19.03 5.57
N ASP A 168 5.84 19.83 5.47
CA ASP A 168 5.94 21.00 4.59
C ASP A 168 6.18 20.65 3.11
N ASP A 169 6.46 19.36 2.79
CA ASP A 169 6.48 18.81 1.42
C ASP A 169 5.08 18.46 0.91
N ILE A 170 4.02 18.68 1.70
CA ILE A 170 2.64 18.36 1.31
C ILE A 170 2.00 19.55 0.61
N VAL A 171 1.73 19.42 -0.69
CA VAL A 171 0.86 20.34 -1.43
C VAL A 171 -0.57 19.82 -1.36
N ARG A 172 -1.47 20.54 -0.67
CA ARG A 172 -2.88 20.18 -0.51
C ARG A 172 -3.75 20.90 -1.51
N TYR A 173 -4.49 20.14 -2.34
CA TYR A 173 -5.44 20.65 -3.33
C TYR A 173 -6.86 20.76 -2.77
N GLU A 174 -7.27 19.75 -1.97
CA GLU A 174 -8.54 19.70 -1.26
C GLU A 174 -8.32 19.13 0.14
N ASP A 175 -8.95 19.73 1.13
CA ASP A 175 -8.88 19.32 2.54
C ASP A 175 -10.17 19.67 3.27
N ASP A 176 -10.85 18.67 3.80
CA ASP A 176 -12.12 18.84 4.52
C ASP A 176 -11.92 19.43 5.93
N TYR A 177 -10.67 19.58 6.37
CA TYR A 177 -10.30 19.95 7.74
C TYR A 177 -9.65 21.34 7.84
N GLY A 178 -9.70 22.12 6.75
CA GLY A 178 -9.27 23.51 6.73
C GLY A 178 -7.77 23.77 6.64
N ARG A 179 -6.98 22.76 6.18
CA ARG A 179 -5.51 22.85 6.01
C ARG A 179 -5.09 23.11 4.56
N ALA A 180 -6.04 23.27 3.63
CA ALA A 180 -5.72 23.59 2.24
C ALA A 180 -5.13 24.99 2.14
N GLY A 181 -3.97 25.15 1.45
CA GLY A 181 -3.31 26.44 1.23
C GLY A 181 -2.32 26.85 2.32
N SER A 182 -1.92 25.94 3.21
CA SER A 182 -0.83 26.15 4.17
C SER A 182 0.46 25.51 3.70
#